data_492a1dc7757eabdd035aed71e30a06dd
#
_entry.id   492a1dc7757eabdd035aed71e30a06dd
#
_cell.length_a   1.000
_cell.length_b   1.000
_cell.length_c   1.000
_cell.angle_alpha   90.00
_cell.angle_beta   90.00
_cell.angle_gamma   90.00
#
_symmetry.space_group_name_H-M   'P 1'
#
loop_
_entity.id
_entity.type
_entity.pdbx_description
1 polymer ?
#
loop_
_entity_poly.entity_id
_entity_poly.type
_entity_poly.pdbx_seq_one_letter_code
_entity_poly.pdbx_strand_id
1 'polypeptide(L)'
;MRRIVSIILAAALFCLTLTACGSRQKTDLSGAKTIADLKGATIAAQAGTFHLDAVDQIEDVDKKSYPDFTDLLNALKSGAIDGYVAEEPTALEVCGKDDTLTYLPFVNNDTGFTATDAETG
;
A
#
# COMPACT_ATOMS: atom_id res chain seq x y z
N MET A 1 -4.20 -36.19 43.42
CA MET A 1 -5.00 -35.15 42.71
C MET A 1 -4.29 -33.78 42.54
N ARG A 2 -3.43 -33.38 43.45
CA ARG A 2 -2.74 -32.07 43.39
C ARG A 2 -1.71 -31.94 42.24
N ARG A 3 -1.17 -33.04 41.74
CA ARG A 3 -0.11 -33.03 40.70
C ARG A 3 -0.64 -32.95 39.27
N ILE A 4 -1.89 -33.33 39.04
CA ILE A 4 -2.53 -33.33 37.71
C ILE A 4 -3.01 -31.92 37.34
N VAL A 5 -3.47 -31.17 38.34
CA VAL A 5 -3.96 -29.78 38.11
C VAL A 5 -2.82 -28.84 37.72
N SER A 6 -1.61 -29.05 38.21
CA SER A 6 -0.44 -28.23 37.86
C SER A 6 0.06 -28.45 36.43
N ILE A 7 -0.14 -29.64 35.88
CA ILE A 7 0.28 -29.95 34.49
C ILE A 7 -0.72 -29.35 33.47
N ILE A 8 -1.99 -29.31 33.80
CA ILE A 8 -3.03 -28.74 32.91
C ILE A 8 -2.89 -27.20 32.86
N LEU A 9 -2.51 -26.57 33.96
CA LEU A 9 -2.30 -25.13 34.00
C LEU A 9 -1.04 -24.69 33.23
N ALA A 10 0.01 -25.52 33.20
CA ALA A 10 1.22 -25.24 32.43
C ALA A 10 1.00 -25.42 30.91
N ALA A 11 0.15 -26.35 30.49
CA ALA A 11 -0.20 -26.56 29.09
C ALA A 11 -1.08 -25.42 28.51
N ALA A 12 -1.91 -24.82 29.34
CA ALA A 12 -2.78 -23.69 28.90
C ALA A 12 -1.99 -22.38 28.69
N LEU A 13 -0.85 -22.19 29.34
CA LEU A 13 0.00 -20.99 29.17
C LEU A 13 0.91 -21.05 27.95
N PHE A 14 1.13 -22.22 27.35
CA PHE A 14 2.02 -22.40 26.21
C PHE A 14 1.34 -22.21 24.85
N CYS A 15 0.01 -22.12 24.82
CA CYS A 15 -0.75 -21.92 23.57
C CYS A 15 -1.00 -20.46 23.17
N LEU A 16 -0.47 -19.48 23.92
CA LEU A 16 -0.76 -18.04 23.70
C LEU A 16 0.37 -17.25 23.01
N THR A 17 1.38 -17.92 22.44
CA THR A 17 2.52 -17.21 21.81
C THR A 17 2.74 -17.53 20.32
N LEU A 18 1.71 -17.96 19.59
CA LEU A 18 1.82 -18.29 18.17
C LEU A 18 0.86 -17.48 17.30
N THR A 19 0.76 -16.18 17.51
CA THR A 19 0.12 -15.28 16.54
C THR A 19 0.87 -13.97 16.42
N ALA A 20 2.09 -14.04 15.95
CA ALA A 20 2.81 -12.89 15.43
C ALA A 20 3.44 -13.22 14.08
N CYS A 21 2.68 -13.83 13.17
CA CYS A 21 2.88 -13.60 11.75
C CYS A 21 2.16 -12.28 11.47
N GLY A 22 2.90 -11.16 11.55
CA GLY A 22 2.43 -9.86 11.11
C GLY A 22 2.27 -9.86 9.59
N SER A 23 1.24 -10.53 9.07
CA SER A 23 0.79 -10.29 7.72
C SER A 23 0.23 -8.87 7.70
N ARG A 24 0.85 -7.99 6.93
CA ARG A 24 0.32 -6.65 6.68
C ARG A 24 -1.14 -6.78 6.23
N GLN A 25 -2.03 -6.10 6.91
CA GLN A 25 -3.41 -6.04 6.47
C GLN A 25 -3.49 -5.13 5.25
N LYS A 26 -3.84 -5.70 4.09
CA LYS A 26 -4.03 -4.95 2.86
C LYS A 26 -5.22 -4.00 3.02
N THR A 27 -5.06 -2.74 2.64
CA THR A 27 -6.15 -1.77 2.60
C THR A 27 -7.06 -2.07 1.40
N ASP A 28 -8.37 -2.15 1.62
CA ASP A 28 -9.33 -2.31 0.52
C ASP A 28 -9.54 -0.95 -0.16
N LEU A 29 -9.00 -0.79 -1.35
CA LEU A 29 -9.12 0.40 -2.17
C LEU A 29 -10.05 0.20 -3.38
N SER A 30 -10.82 -0.88 -3.44
CA SER A 30 -11.69 -1.20 -4.57
C SER A 30 -12.75 -0.14 -4.87
N GLY A 31 -13.14 0.63 -3.86
CA GLY A 31 -14.09 1.74 -3.99
C GLY A 31 -13.46 3.13 -4.07
N ALA A 32 -12.13 3.23 -4.10
CA ALA A 32 -11.43 4.52 -4.11
C ALA A 32 -11.71 5.28 -5.41
N LYS A 33 -12.01 6.57 -5.29
CA LYS A 33 -12.27 7.49 -6.41
C LYS A 33 -11.46 8.76 -6.32
N THR A 34 -10.98 9.11 -5.15
CA THR A 34 -10.23 10.33 -4.86
C THR A 34 -8.98 10.02 -4.05
N ILE A 35 -8.07 10.98 -3.98
CA ILE A 35 -6.86 10.90 -3.15
C ILE A 35 -7.21 10.72 -1.67
N ALA A 36 -8.29 11.31 -1.20
CA ALA A 36 -8.72 11.17 0.19
C ALA A 36 -9.07 9.71 0.56
N ASP A 37 -9.51 8.93 -0.41
CA ASP A 37 -9.84 7.50 -0.21
C ASP A 37 -8.58 6.63 -0.01
N LEU A 38 -7.38 7.17 -0.28
CA LEU A 38 -6.09 6.49 -0.10
C LEU A 38 -5.51 6.68 1.31
N LYS A 39 -6.19 7.40 2.18
CA LYS A 39 -5.76 7.63 3.56
C LYS A 39 -5.41 6.31 4.28
N GLY A 40 -4.23 6.27 4.89
CA GLY A 40 -3.75 5.11 5.64
C GLY A 40 -3.28 3.94 4.78
N ALA A 41 -3.35 4.05 3.46
CA ALA A 41 -2.88 3.00 2.55
C ALA A 41 -1.34 2.96 2.47
N THR A 42 -0.80 1.84 2.02
CA THR A 42 0.62 1.71 1.69
C THR A 42 0.81 2.03 0.22
N ILE A 43 1.34 3.20 -0.08
CA ILE A 43 1.55 3.69 -1.44
C ILE A 43 3.04 3.87 -1.70
N ALA A 44 3.47 3.45 -2.86
CA ALA A 44 4.87 3.53 -3.26
C ALA A 44 5.08 4.42 -4.48
N ALA A 45 6.36 4.73 -4.73
CA ALA A 45 6.79 5.35 -5.97
C ALA A 45 8.25 4.96 -6.28
N GLN A 46 8.69 5.28 -7.48
CA GLN A 46 10.08 5.06 -7.87
C GLN A 46 11.02 5.99 -7.08
N ALA A 47 12.09 5.40 -6.55
CA ALA A 47 13.09 6.12 -5.78
C ALA A 47 13.75 7.22 -6.62
N GLY A 48 13.93 8.41 -6.02
CA GLY A 48 14.58 9.54 -6.67
C GLY A 48 13.74 10.26 -7.71
N THR A 49 12.43 10.05 -7.73
CA THR A 49 11.49 10.75 -8.62
C THR A 49 10.53 11.65 -7.85
N PHE A 50 9.96 12.65 -8.52
CA PHE A 50 8.91 13.52 -7.98
C PHE A 50 7.64 12.77 -7.60
N HIS A 51 7.44 11.56 -8.10
CA HIS A 51 6.32 10.72 -7.70
C HIS A 51 6.30 10.44 -6.18
N LEU A 52 7.47 10.44 -5.52
CA LEU A 52 7.53 10.35 -4.06
C LEU A 52 6.93 11.56 -3.35
N ASP A 53 7.09 12.75 -3.93
CA ASP A 53 6.48 13.98 -3.39
C ASP A 53 4.95 13.94 -3.56
N ALA A 54 4.47 13.30 -4.63
CA ALA A 54 3.05 13.05 -4.81
C ALA A 54 2.49 12.11 -3.72
N VAL A 55 3.22 11.07 -3.36
CA VAL A 55 2.82 10.15 -2.27
C VAL A 55 2.71 10.90 -0.94
N ASP A 56 3.59 11.85 -0.66
CA ASP A 56 3.58 12.63 0.59
C ASP A 56 2.32 13.48 0.78
N GLN A 57 1.55 13.73 -0.27
CA GLN A 57 0.30 14.48 -0.20
C GLN A 57 -0.90 13.63 0.26
N ILE A 58 -0.73 12.32 0.39
CA ILE A 58 -1.78 11.42 0.87
C ILE A 58 -1.75 11.39 2.40
N GLU A 59 -2.89 11.63 3.03
CA GLU A 59 -3.02 11.67 4.49
C GLU A 59 -2.71 10.29 5.12
N ASP A 60 -1.91 10.27 6.18
CA ASP A 60 -1.53 9.07 6.94
C ASP A 60 -0.96 7.92 6.09
N VAL A 61 -0.38 8.21 4.93
CA VAL A 61 0.17 7.21 4.01
C VAL A 61 1.36 6.47 4.63
N ASP A 62 1.42 5.15 4.43
CA ASP A 62 2.64 4.36 4.63
C ASP A 62 3.44 4.37 3.33
N LYS A 63 4.37 5.35 3.21
CA LYS A 63 5.16 5.55 1.99
C LYS A 63 6.27 4.53 1.85
N LYS A 64 6.38 3.94 0.67
CA LYS A 64 7.47 3.05 0.26
C LYS A 64 8.13 3.58 -1.01
N SER A 65 9.36 3.14 -1.26
CA SER A 65 10.07 3.41 -2.52
C SER A 65 10.72 2.15 -3.07
N TYR A 66 10.76 2.06 -4.38
CA TYR A 66 11.37 0.94 -5.10
C TYR A 66 12.29 1.46 -6.20
N PRO A 67 13.30 0.69 -6.62
CA PRO A 67 14.28 1.14 -7.61
C PRO A 67 13.67 1.43 -8.99
N ASP A 68 12.68 0.63 -9.40
CA ASP A 68 12.09 0.72 -10.73
C ASP A 68 10.62 0.29 -10.77
N PHE A 69 9.97 0.49 -11.92
CA PHE A 69 8.56 0.15 -12.12
C PHE A 69 8.26 -1.35 -12.12
N THR A 70 9.23 -2.19 -12.46
CA THR A 70 9.06 -3.65 -12.39
C THR A 70 8.91 -4.09 -10.95
N ASP A 71 9.74 -3.56 -10.06
CA ASP A 71 9.67 -3.84 -8.63
C ASP A 71 8.38 -3.29 -8.01
N LEU A 72 7.94 -2.08 -8.41
CA LEU A 72 6.65 -1.51 -7.99
C LEU A 72 5.47 -2.40 -8.38
N LEU A 73 5.43 -2.85 -9.63
CA LEU A 73 4.37 -3.74 -10.11
C LEU A 73 4.37 -5.09 -9.40
N ASN A 74 5.54 -5.67 -9.15
CA ASN A 74 5.69 -6.91 -8.41
C ASN A 74 5.23 -6.74 -6.95
N ALA A 75 5.58 -5.64 -6.30
CA ALA A 75 5.14 -5.32 -4.95
C ALA A 75 3.61 -5.14 -4.86
N LEU A 76 3.00 -4.50 -5.86
CA LEU A 76 1.55 -4.37 -5.95
C LEU A 76 0.87 -5.74 -6.12
N LYS A 77 1.33 -6.54 -7.05
CA LYS A 77 0.76 -7.88 -7.32
C LYS A 77 0.92 -8.85 -6.15
N SER A 78 2.01 -8.75 -5.42
CA SER A 78 2.24 -9.57 -4.21
C SER A 78 1.48 -9.08 -2.97
N GLY A 79 0.88 -7.90 -3.03
CA GLY A 79 0.18 -7.28 -1.89
C GLY A 79 1.11 -6.64 -0.87
N ALA A 80 2.39 -6.43 -1.19
CA ALA A 80 3.33 -5.70 -0.35
C ALA A 80 2.99 -4.21 -0.24
N ILE A 81 2.36 -3.65 -1.28
CA ILE A 81 1.81 -2.31 -1.32
C ILE A 81 0.37 -2.34 -1.81
N ASP A 82 -0.40 -1.30 -1.55
CA ASP A 82 -1.79 -1.15 -1.99
C ASP A 82 -1.90 -0.45 -3.35
N GLY A 83 -0.91 0.38 -3.67
CA GLY A 83 -0.81 1.10 -4.92
C GLY A 83 0.55 1.75 -5.11
N TYR A 84 0.79 2.29 -6.28
CA TYR A 84 1.97 3.11 -6.54
C TYR A 84 1.63 4.28 -7.48
N VAL A 85 2.41 5.34 -7.38
CA VAL A 85 2.28 6.52 -8.24
C VAL A 85 3.15 6.34 -9.48
N ALA A 86 2.56 6.61 -10.64
CA ALA A 86 3.22 6.59 -11.93
C ALA A 86 2.61 7.66 -12.84
N GLU A 87 3.26 7.92 -13.96
CA GLU A 87 2.70 8.75 -15.02
C GLU A 87 1.48 8.08 -15.67
N GLU A 88 0.51 8.87 -16.12
CA GLU A 88 -0.72 8.35 -16.70
C GLU A 88 -0.51 7.38 -17.88
N PRO A 89 0.41 7.62 -18.84
CA PRO A 89 0.66 6.66 -19.91
C PRO A 89 1.11 5.29 -19.40
N THR A 90 1.93 5.25 -18.35
CA THR A 90 2.38 4.01 -17.70
C THR A 90 1.20 3.31 -17.02
N ALA A 91 0.36 4.05 -16.31
CA ALA A 91 -0.83 3.51 -15.65
C ALA A 91 -1.81 2.90 -16.66
N LEU A 92 -2.08 3.60 -17.76
CA LEU A 92 -2.92 3.12 -18.86
C LEU A 92 -2.39 1.83 -19.49
N GLU A 93 -1.07 1.75 -19.72
CA GLU A 93 -0.44 0.57 -20.29
C GLU A 93 -0.56 -0.65 -19.35
N VAL A 94 -0.30 -0.47 -18.07
CA VAL A 94 -0.35 -1.55 -17.07
C VAL A 94 -1.78 -2.03 -16.87
N CYS A 95 -2.73 -1.13 -16.69
CA CYS A 95 -4.15 -1.49 -16.53
C CYS A 95 -4.76 -2.06 -17.81
N GLY A 96 -4.25 -1.68 -18.98
CA GLY A 96 -4.68 -2.26 -20.26
C GLY A 96 -4.21 -3.71 -20.47
N LYS A 97 -3.17 -4.13 -19.74
CA LYS A 97 -2.62 -5.51 -19.80
C LYS A 97 -3.10 -6.40 -18.66
N ASP A 98 -3.63 -5.83 -17.60
CA ASP A 98 -4.05 -6.55 -16.39
C ASP A 98 -5.37 -5.97 -15.88
N ASP A 99 -6.47 -6.64 -16.13
CA ASP A 99 -7.83 -6.22 -15.77
C ASP A 99 -8.13 -6.31 -14.26
N THR A 100 -7.22 -6.86 -13.48
CA THR A 100 -7.29 -6.83 -12.01
C THR A 100 -6.78 -5.54 -11.41
N LEU A 101 -6.14 -4.69 -12.22
CA LEU A 101 -5.60 -3.39 -11.82
C LEU A 101 -6.46 -2.26 -12.37
N THR A 102 -6.53 -1.19 -11.61
CA THR A 102 -7.15 0.07 -12.03
C THR A 102 -6.25 1.23 -11.64
N TYR A 103 -6.48 2.38 -12.24
CA TYR A 103 -5.77 3.60 -11.87
C TYR A 103 -6.74 4.68 -11.44
N LEU A 104 -6.24 5.57 -10.59
CA LEU A 104 -6.94 6.75 -10.10
C LEU A 104 -6.18 7.98 -10.62
N PRO A 105 -6.79 8.78 -11.52
CA PRO A 105 -6.11 9.97 -12.01
C PRO A 105 -5.98 11.00 -10.89
N PHE A 106 -4.79 11.59 -10.75
CA PHE A 106 -4.56 12.73 -9.89
C PHE A 106 -4.83 14.00 -10.68
N VAL A 107 -5.85 14.72 -10.28
CA VAL A 107 -6.19 16.01 -10.89
C VAL A 107 -6.09 17.11 -9.85
N ASN A 108 -5.52 18.22 -10.25
CA ASN A 108 -5.37 19.39 -9.38
C ASN A 108 -6.75 19.89 -8.93
N ASN A 109 -6.86 20.23 -7.67
CA ASN A 109 -7.99 20.87 -7.02
C ASN A 109 -9.23 20.02 -6.74
N ASP A 110 -9.52 18.97 -7.52
CA ASP A 110 -10.73 18.18 -7.32
C ASP A 110 -10.58 17.15 -6.19
N THR A 111 -9.36 16.74 -5.91
CA THR A 111 -9.04 15.68 -4.93
C THR A 111 -8.15 16.16 -3.78
N GLY A 112 -7.77 17.45 -3.77
CA GLY A 112 -6.76 17.98 -2.84
C GLY A 112 -5.32 17.68 -3.24
N PHE A 113 -5.09 16.97 -4.33
CA PHE A 113 -3.76 16.73 -4.88
C PHE A 113 -3.27 17.94 -5.67
N THR A 114 -1.99 18.24 -5.54
CA THR A 114 -1.33 19.31 -6.30
C THR A 114 -0.13 18.71 -7.03
N ALA A 115 -0.15 18.76 -8.37
CA ALA A 115 1.03 18.39 -9.16
C ALA A 115 2.16 19.39 -8.88
N THR A 116 3.40 18.91 -8.80
CA THR A 116 4.55 19.78 -8.60
C THR A 116 4.96 20.45 -9.91
N ASP A 117 5.38 21.70 -9.84
CA ASP A 117 5.78 22.46 -11.02
C ASP A 117 6.99 21.86 -11.77
N ALA A 118 7.76 21.03 -11.12
CA ALA A 118 8.88 20.30 -11.76
C ALA A 118 8.42 19.39 -12.89
N GLU A 119 7.16 19.00 -12.91
CA GLU A 119 6.60 18.09 -13.89
C GLU A 119 5.70 18.81 -14.89
N THR A 120 4.96 19.76 -14.39
CA THR A 120 4.01 20.51 -15.23
C THR A 120 4.69 21.65 -15.95
N GLY A 121 5.95 21.90 -15.65
CA GLY A 121 6.78 22.92 -16.30
C GLY A 121 6.22 24.30 -16.17
#